data_5e997c3293fdbf5ad4edf37339181fc1
#
_entry.id   5e997c3293fdbf5ad4edf37339181fc1
#
_cell.length_a   1.000
_cell.length_b   1.000
_cell.length_c   1.000
_cell.angle_alpha   90.00
_cell.angle_beta   90.00
_cell.angle_gamma   90.00
#
_symmetry.space_group_name_H-M   'P 1'
#
loop_
_entity.id
_entity.type
_entity.pdbx_description
1 polymer ?
#
loop_
_entity_poly.entity_id
_entity_poly.type
_entity_poly.pdbx_seq_one_letter_code
_entity_poly.pdbx_strand_id
1 'polypeptide(L)'
;MTTLAFAWSSCSHSGSIRTAGKHACLANPASQHAAMNNTLRIASCLLWTFVTAVAQETPKIALSSATLAPAPRALNVPKPGPTNDAPYAPQPILQGGIVVPLYPASSPQLKQDRVREAEMYTMSRVVPGRISNITNIHNPSIEVHTVEGGLNTGAAIILAAGGGHNTLNVGSESADFVPYFYNYGVNTVILRNRLRRDGYNVQTNAVNDAFQAIRLVRAHAKEWNIDPNKIGIIGFSAGAELAAPAAIFFEDFDKKNSDPADPLAGVSARPDFVSLVYPGPTPFARGGSPAIPRNTPPAFIMCGGAGDRIHAIWATEYFSAMLQAGIPNVESHIYGNGRHPGDQLSDGSRMSAGLADRNGIPFGKWQDRFIEWFRDLGFLQKPEIETKAAHDIATFLSQPPRNTDRRGSNAQSPK
;
A
#
# COMPACT_ATOMS: atom_id res chain seq x y z
N MET A 1 -45.63 -24.80 1.58
CA MET A 1 -46.63 -24.05 2.32
C MET A 1 -45.88 -23.09 3.21
N THR A 2 -45.80 -21.80 3.06
CA THR A 2 -46.68 -20.74 2.66
C THR A 2 -45.84 -19.60 2.07
N THR A 3 -46.20 -19.17 0.89
CA THR A 3 -45.60 -18.06 0.11
C THR A 3 -46.18 -16.74 0.67
N LEU A 4 -45.36 -15.73 0.89
CA LEU A 4 -45.78 -14.34 1.05
C LEU A 4 -45.05 -13.45 0.05
N ALA A 5 -45.82 -13.02 -0.94
CA ALA A 5 -45.46 -12.00 -1.89
C ALA A 5 -45.85 -10.63 -1.35
N PHE A 6 -44.99 -9.64 -1.43
CA PHE A 6 -45.33 -8.22 -1.25
C PHE A 6 -45.23 -7.49 -2.58
N ALA A 7 -46.38 -6.96 -3.00
CA ALA A 7 -46.55 -6.14 -4.17
C ALA A 7 -46.10 -4.68 -3.90
N TRP A 8 -45.43 -4.09 -4.86
CA TRP A 8 -45.17 -2.63 -4.91
C TRP A 8 -46.21 -1.95 -5.76
N SER A 9 -46.92 -1.02 -5.14
CA SER A 9 -47.89 -0.12 -5.77
C SER A 9 -47.16 1.13 -6.30
N SER A 10 -47.31 1.35 -7.59
CA SER A 10 -46.91 2.57 -8.30
C SER A 10 -47.94 3.68 -8.08
N CYS A 11 -47.52 4.86 -7.77
CA CYS A 11 -48.34 6.08 -7.84
C CYS A 11 -47.68 7.11 -8.74
N SER A 12 -48.22 7.25 -9.94
CA SER A 12 -47.98 8.29 -10.90
C SER A 12 -48.83 9.51 -10.60
N HIS A 13 -48.25 10.73 -10.56
CA HIS A 13 -49.02 11.96 -10.73
C HIS A 13 -48.32 12.89 -11.72
N SER A 14 -49.01 13.10 -12.80
CA SER A 14 -48.80 14.08 -13.87
C SER A 14 -49.45 15.43 -13.52
N GLY A 15 -48.88 16.51 -14.00
CA GLY A 15 -49.49 17.87 -13.98
C GLY A 15 -48.45 18.90 -14.34
N SER A 16 -48.26 19.24 -15.57
CA SER A 16 -48.81 20.22 -16.49
C SER A 16 -48.53 21.69 -16.13
N ILE A 17 -47.51 22.23 -16.82
CA ILE A 17 -47.46 23.49 -17.61
C ILE A 17 -48.29 24.73 -17.14
N ARG A 18 -47.62 25.88 -16.98
CA ARG A 18 -47.93 27.15 -17.66
C ARG A 18 -46.81 28.17 -17.58
N THR A 19 -46.48 28.64 -18.70
CA THR A 19 -45.82 29.75 -19.36
C THR A 19 -46.14 31.13 -18.81
N ALA A 20 -45.15 32.00 -19.09
CA ALA A 20 -45.17 33.36 -19.58
C ALA A 20 -44.87 34.53 -18.63
N GLY A 21 -43.99 35.38 -19.12
CA GLY A 21 -43.91 36.78 -18.69
C GLY A 21 -42.56 37.44 -18.97
N LYS A 22 -42.39 37.97 -20.19
CA LYS A 22 -41.32 38.87 -20.64
C LYS A 22 -41.44 40.23 -19.95
N HIS A 23 -40.34 40.95 -19.77
CA HIS A 23 -40.03 42.36 -20.09
C HIS A 23 -38.64 42.66 -19.56
N ALA A 24 -37.65 43.00 -20.28
CA ALA A 24 -37.26 44.00 -21.25
C ALA A 24 -36.93 45.38 -20.63
N CYS A 25 -35.67 45.76 -20.89
CA CYS A 25 -35.13 47.10 -21.19
C CYS A 25 -34.91 48.10 -20.03
N LEU A 26 -33.79 48.72 -19.96
CA LEU A 26 -33.09 49.81 -20.64
C LEU A 26 -32.05 50.40 -19.67
N ALA A 27 -30.80 50.45 -20.02
CA ALA A 27 -30.05 51.57 -20.62
C ALA A 27 -29.50 52.62 -19.63
N ASN A 28 -28.20 52.77 -19.73
CA ASN A 28 -27.32 53.87 -19.33
C ASN A 28 -27.83 55.26 -19.75
N PRO A 29 -27.38 56.42 -19.23
CA PRO A 29 -26.07 56.90 -19.62
C PRO A 29 -25.31 57.82 -18.61
N ALA A 30 -24.08 58.09 -19.02
CA ALA A 30 -23.05 59.00 -18.60
C ALA A 30 -23.41 60.47 -18.34
N SER A 31 -22.55 61.14 -17.58
CA SER A 31 -21.99 62.51 -17.82
C SER A 31 -21.20 62.93 -16.56
N GLN A 32 -19.93 63.19 -16.63
CA GLN A 32 -19.19 64.38 -17.06
C GLN A 32 -19.11 65.47 -16.01
N HIS A 33 -17.91 66.03 -15.92
CA HIS A 33 -17.40 67.33 -15.44
C HIS A 33 -16.95 67.37 -13.96
N ALA A 34 -15.88 68.01 -13.62
CA ALA A 34 -14.75 68.74 -14.22
C ALA A 34 -13.91 69.28 -13.05
N ALA A 35 -12.62 69.21 -13.27
CA ALA A 35 -11.53 70.06 -12.85
C ALA A 35 -11.70 71.05 -11.67
N MET A 36 -10.70 71.17 -10.81
CA MET A 36 -9.71 72.26 -10.75
C MET A 36 -8.83 72.23 -9.51
N ASN A 37 -7.54 72.22 -9.79
CA ASN A 37 -6.39 72.81 -9.09
C ASN A 37 -6.47 73.17 -7.59
N ASN A 38 -5.45 72.62 -6.83
CA ASN A 38 -4.39 73.54 -6.37
C ASN A 38 -3.20 72.75 -5.75
N THR A 39 -2.06 73.19 -6.15
CA THR A 39 -0.73 72.93 -5.70
C THR A 39 -0.51 73.10 -4.18
N LEU A 40 0.09 72.15 -3.54
CA LEU A 40 1.04 72.44 -2.45
C LEU A 40 2.14 71.37 -2.42
N ARG A 41 3.36 71.80 -2.66
CA ARG A 41 4.59 71.04 -2.57
C ARG A 41 4.89 70.83 -1.09
N ILE A 42 4.99 69.55 -0.66
CA ILE A 42 5.78 69.19 0.52
C ILE A 42 6.65 67.99 0.09
N ALA A 43 7.94 68.25 0.02
CA ALA A 43 8.95 67.24 -0.15
C ALA A 43 9.03 66.43 1.13
N SER A 44 8.69 65.16 1.07
CA SER A 44 9.07 64.15 2.08
C SER A 44 9.79 63.05 1.37
N CYS A 45 11.11 63.00 1.58
CA CYS A 45 11.97 61.86 1.29
C CYS A 45 11.44 60.65 2.03
N LEU A 46 10.70 59.77 1.37
CA LEU A 46 10.47 58.40 1.82
C LEU A 46 11.49 57.52 1.12
N LEU A 47 12.52 57.11 1.86
CA LEU A 47 13.37 55.98 1.52
C LEU A 47 12.47 54.74 1.36
N TRP A 48 12.17 54.38 0.16
CA TRP A 48 11.67 53.04 -0.15
C TRP A 48 12.85 52.07 -0.07
N THR A 49 13.02 51.43 1.06
CA THR A 49 13.80 50.20 1.13
C THR A 49 13.04 49.14 0.35
N PHE A 50 13.49 48.85 -0.86
CA PHE A 50 13.12 47.67 -1.60
C PHE A 50 13.65 46.46 -0.81
N VAL A 51 12.80 45.89 0.04
CA VAL A 51 13.02 44.49 0.48
C VAL A 51 12.71 43.62 -0.74
N THR A 52 13.75 43.32 -1.51
CA THR A 52 13.70 42.22 -2.47
C THR A 52 13.47 40.97 -1.64
N ALA A 53 12.22 40.50 -1.60
CA ALA A 53 11.93 39.13 -1.19
C ALA A 53 12.65 38.25 -2.18
N VAL A 54 13.83 37.78 -1.80
CA VAL A 54 14.48 36.65 -2.47
C VAL A 54 13.55 35.49 -2.19
N ALA A 55 12.72 35.17 -3.17
CA ALA A 55 12.03 33.89 -3.18
C ALA A 55 13.13 32.82 -3.07
N GLN A 56 13.26 32.21 -1.92
CA GLN A 56 14.06 31.00 -1.76
C GLN A 56 13.42 29.97 -2.68
N GLU A 57 13.96 29.83 -3.88
CA GLU A 57 13.68 28.67 -4.70
C GLU A 57 14.04 27.46 -3.86
N THR A 58 13.01 26.69 -3.49
CA THR A 58 13.23 25.33 -2.98
C THR A 58 14.19 24.65 -3.94
N PRO A 59 15.30 24.08 -3.46
CA PRO A 59 16.23 23.43 -4.34
C PRO A 59 15.45 22.34 -5.10
N LYS A 60 15.24 22.58 -6.40
CA LYS A 60 14.89 21.51 -7.33
C LYS A 60 16.03 20.53 -7.20
N ILE A 61 15.81 19.41 -6.53
CA ILE A 61 16.73 18.28 -6.60
C ILE A 61 16.77 17.94 -8.09
N ALA A 62 17.78 18.44 -8.77
CA ALA A 62 18.09 17.98 -10.11
C ALA A 62 18.29 16.47 -9.94
N LEU A 63 17.36 15.68 -10.44
CA LEU A 63 17.58 14.26 -10.66
C LEU A 63 18.86 14.22 -11.49
N SER A 64 19.95 13.82 -10.83
CA SER A 64 21.21 13.59 -11.51
C SER A 64 20.89 12.73 -12.73
N SER A 65 21.36 13.16 -13.89
CA SER A 65 21.34 12.36 -15.12
C SER A 65 22.31 11.17 -15.03
N ALA A 66 22.67 10.76 -13.81
CA ALA A 66 23.34 9.50 -13.58
C ALA A 66 22.47 8.42 -14.21
N THR A 67 23.03 7.74 -15.19
CA THR A 67 22.41 6.61 -15.89
C THR A 67 21.93 5.62 -14.84
N LEU A 68 20.61 5.53 -14.64
CA LEU A 68 20.04 4.55 -13.72
C LEU A 68 20.48 3.16 -14.18
N ALA A 69 20.90 2.33 -13.26
CA ALA A 69 21.19 0.94 -13.57
C ALA A 69 19.92 0.31 -14.20
N PRO A 70 20.06 -0.49 -15.27
CA PRO A 70 18.92 -1.09 -15.91
C PRO A 70 18.17 -1.96 -14.92
N ALA A 71 16.83 -1.81 -14.91
CA ALA A 71 15.97 -2.66 -14.08
C ALA A 71 16.17 -4.14 -14.42
N PRO A 72 16.05 -5.05 -13.43
CA PRO A 72 16.10 -6.48 -13.67
C PRO A 72 15.12 -6.90 -14.75
N ARG A 73 15.49 -7.86 -15.59
CA ARG A 73 14.65 -8.39 -16.66
C ARG A 73 13.93 -9.65 -16.17
N ALA A 74 12.67 -9.81 -16.59
CA ALA A 74 11.94 -11.05 -16.34
C ALA A 74 12.69 -12.26 -16.94
N LEU A 75 12.80 -13.32 -16.16
CA LEU A 75 13.37 -14.59 -16.59
C LEU A 75 12.29 -15.46 -17.21
N ASN A 76 12.73 -16.43 -18.00
CA ASN A 76 11.84 -17.54 -18.44
C ASN A 76 11.38 -18.35 -17.21
N VAL A 77 10.32 -19.14 -17.41
CA VAL A 77 9.82 -20.04 -16.35
C VAL A 77 10.97 -20.86 -15.78
N PRO A 78 11.20 -20.81 -14.45
CA PRO A 78 12.24 -21.60 -13.83
C PRO A 78 12.05 -23.09 -14.09
N LYS A 79 13.15 -23.80 -14.34
CA LYS A 79 13.11 -25.25 -14.47
C LYS A 79 12.95 -25.88 -13.08
N PRO A 80 12.29 -27.03 -12.96
CA PRO A 80 12.28 -27.80 -11.71
C PRO A 80 13.71 -28.00 -11.21
N GLY A 81 13.92 -27.80 -9.91
CA GLY A 81 15.21 -28.09 -9.27
C GLY A 81 15.57 -29.59 -9.35
N PRO A 82 16.80 -29.95 -8.94
CA PRO A 82 17.23 -31.36 -8.93
C PRO A 82 16.30 -32.19 -8.06
N THR A 83 16.00 -33.40 -8.51
CA THR A 83 15.22 -34.44 -7.79
C THR A 83 16.08 -35.06 -6.72
N ASN A 84 16.36 -34.36 -5.64
CA ASN A 84 17.03 -34.93 -4.47
C ASN A 84 16.08 -34.82 -3.25
N ASP A 85 16.53 -35.32 -2.11
CA ASP A 85 15.72 -35.26 -0.87
C ASP A 85 15.62 -33.87 -0.22
N ALA A 86 16.19 -32.84 -0.83
CA ALA A 86 16.11 -31.47 -0.36
C ALA A 86 14.73 -30.86 -0.67
N PRO A 87 14.31 -29.84 0.08
CA PRO A 87 13.19 -28.99 -0.31
C PRO A 87 13.36 -28.43 -1.72
N TYR A 88 12.24 -28.22 -2.41
CA TYR A 88 12.27 -27.52 -3.69
C TYR A 88 12.95 -26.17 -3.53
N ALA A 89 13.92 -25.87 -4.38
CA ALA A 89 14.65 -24.61 -4.41
C ALA A 89 14.00 -23.64 -5.41
N PRO A 90 13.16 -22.68 -4.98
CA PRO A 90 12.54 -21.71 -5.87
C PRO A 90 13.61 -20.88 -6.60
N GLN A 91 13.39 -20.66 -7.90
CA GLN A 91 14.29 -19.84 -8.71
C GLN A 91 13.79 -18.39 -8.78
N PRO A 92 14.66 -17.39 -8.99
CA PRO A 92 14.23 -16.02 -9.14
C PRO A 92 13.32 -15.87 -10.35
N ILE A 93 12.24 -15.07 -10.22
CA ILE A 93 11.35 -14.73 -11.33
C ILE A 93 11.82 -13.52 -12.12
N LEU A 94 12.70 -12.70 -11.52
CA LEU A 94 13.39 -11.62 -12.19
C LEU A 94 14.91 -11.79 -12.10
N GLN A 95 15.61 -11.34 -13.13
CA GLN A 95 17.07 -11.42 -13.18
C GLN A 95 17.69 -10.67 -12.00
N GLY A 96 18.71 -11.26 -11.36
CA GLY A 96 19.43 -10.68 -10.24
C GLY A 96 18.73 -10.85 -8.89
N GLY A 97 17.55 -11.49 -8.84
CA GLY A 97 16.86 -11.77 -7.59
C GLY A 97 17.59 -12.81 -6.73
N ILE A 98 17.71 -12.53 -5.43
CA ILE A 98 18.26 -13.42 -4.43
C ILE A 98 17.10 -14.14 -3.76
N VAL A 99 16.97 -15.45 -3.97
CA VAL A 99 15.89 -16.23 -3.39
C VAL A 99 16.33 -16.89 -2.08
N VAL A 100 15.55 -16.64 -1.02
CA VAL A 100 15.83 -17.16 0.32
C VAL A 100 14.56 -17.83 0.85
N PRO A 101 14.60 -19.13 1.21
CA PRO A 101 13.50 -19.80 1.89
C PRO A 101 13.19 -19.14 3.23
N LEU A 102 11.90 -19.05 3.60
CA LEU A 102 11.49 -18.44 4.87
C LEU A 102 11.86 -19.29 6.09
N TYR A 103 11.94 -20.59 5.91
CA TYR A 103 12.16 -21.52 7.00
C TYR A 103 13.31 -22.49 6.67
N PRO A 104 14.07 -22.93 7.68
CA PRO A 104 15.02 -24.02 7.52
C PRO A 104 14.33 -25.29 6.99
N ALA A 105 15.05 -26.12 6.24
CA ALA A 105 14.52 -27.33 5.62
C ALA A 105 13.82 -28.28 6.61
N SER A 106 14.34 -28.38 7.85
CA SER A 106 13.80 -29.21 8.93
C SER A 106 12.69 -28.55 9.74
N SER A 107 12.26 -27.33 9.36
CA SER A 107 11.29 -26.59 10.15
C SER A 107 9.95 -27.33 10.27
N PRO A 108 9.35 -27.38 11.48
CA PRO A 108 8.01 -27.94 11.67
C PRO A 108 6.92 -27.07 11.00
N GLN A 109 7.26 -25.88 10.54
CA GLN A 109 6.35 -25.02 9.76
C GLN A 109 6.14 -25.54 8.33
N LEU A 110 7.01 -26.42 7.84
CA LEU A 110 6.95 -26.99 6.49
C LEU A 110 6.26 -28.38 6.51
N LYS A 111 5.45 -28.65 5.50
CA LYS A 111 4.90 -29.99 5.25
C LYS A 111 5.99 -30.82 4.56
N GLN A 112 6.65 -31.70 5.33
CA GLN A 112 7.79 -32.47 4.86
C GLN A 112 7.44 -33.43 3.72
N ASP A 113 6.20 -33.87 3.62
CA ASP A 113 5.65 -34.67 2.53
C ASP A 113 5.46 -33.90 1.22
N ARG A 114 5.39 -32.55 1.27
CA ARG A 114 5.12 -31.71 0.11
C ARG A 114 6.23 -30.72 -0.22
N VAL A 115 7.15 -30.46 0.68
CA VAL A 115 8.17 -29.40 0.54
C VAL A 115 9.09 -29.59 -0.68
N ARG A 116 9.10 -30.77 -1.29
CA ARG A 116 9.85 -31.11 -2.50
C ARG A 116 9.07 -30.84 -3.80
N GLU A 117 7.76 -30.60 -3.70
CA GLU A 117 6.95 -30.31 -4.89
C GLU A 117 7.37 -28.98 -5.51
N ALA A 118 7.54 -28.98 -6.84
CA ALA A 118 7.92 -27.81 -7.57
C ALA A 118 6.78 -26.79 -7.63
N GLU A 119 7.12 -25.49 -7.53
CA GLU A 119 6.19 -24.41 -7.84
C GLU A 119 5.71 -24.52 -9.30
N MET A 120 4.48 -24.10 -9.53
CA MET A 120 3.87 -24.06 -10.85
C MET A 120 3.71 -22.62 -11.31
N TYR A 121 4.24 -22.32 -12.48
CA TYR A 121 4.27 -20.97 -13.06
C TYR A 121 3.32 -20.84 -14.25
N THR A 122 2.62 -19.71 -14.31
CA THR A 122 1.80 -19.34 -15.49
C THR A 122 2.41 -18.09 -16.11
N MET A 123 2.67 -18.15 -17.43
CA MET A 123 3.18 -17.00 -18.17
C MET A 123 2.09 -15.99 -18.50
N SER A 124 2.44 -14.72 -18.52
CA SER A 124 1.56 -13.67 -18.99
C SER A 124 1.27 -13.83 -20.48
N ARG A 125 0.00 -13.67 -20.85
CA ARG A 125 -0.41 -13.65 -22.26
C ARG A 125 -0.27 -12.26 -22.90
N VAL A 126 -0.08 -11.23 -22.06
CA VAL A 126 -0.08 -9.82 -22.47
C VAL A 126 1.34 -9.25 -22.45
N VAL A 127 2.13 -9.61 -21.45
CA VAL A 127 3.52 -9.14 -21.30
C VAL A 127 4.47 -10.28 -21.62
N PRO A 128 5.18 -10.24 -22.73
CA PRO A 128 6.09 -11.31 -23.13
C PRO A 128 7.18 -11.57 -22.09
N GLY A 129 7.44 -12.84 -21.80
CA GLY A 129 8.49 -13.26 -20.87
C GLY A 129 8.20 -13.04 -19.38
N ARG A 130 7.07 -12.43 -19.02
CA ARG A 130 6.68 -12.20 -17.63
C ARG A 130 5.95 -13.43 -17.04
N ILE A 131 6.36 -13.90 -15.88
CA ILE A 131 5.56 -14.82 -15.07
C ILE A 131 4.36 -14.03 -14.53
N SER A 132 3.15 -14.52 -14.81
CA SER A 132 1.91 -13.92 -14.30
C SER A 132 1.60 -14.38 -12.88
N ASN A 133 1.63 -15.70 -12.68
CA ASN A 133 1.14 -16.30 -11.44
C ASN A 133 2.04 -17.46 -10.99
N ILE A 134 2.06 -17.68 -9.67
CA ILE A 134 2.69 -18.85 -9.04
C ILE A 134 1.65 -19.60 -8.20
N THR A 135 1.70 -20.91 -8.21
CA THR A 135 0.91 -21.82 -7.36
C THR A 135 1.77 -22.98 -6.89
N ASN A 136 1.23 -23.88 -6.06
CA ASN A 136 1.92 -25.04 -5.50
C ASN A 136 3.15 -24.64 -4.69
N ILE A 137 2.95 -23.71 -3.74
CA ILE A 137 4.01 -23.16 -2.90
C ILE A 137 4.06 -23.94 -1.58
N HIS A 138 5.06 -24.81 -1.44
CA HIS A 138 5.26 -25.66 -0.24
C HIS A 138 6.55 -25.34 0.50
N ASN A 139 7.49 -24.66 -0.17
CA ASN A 139 8.69 -24.07 0.44
C ASN A 139 8.61 -22.55 0.26
N PRO A 140 7.85 -21.82 1.13
CA PRO A 140 7.65 -20.40 1.00
C PRO A 140 8.98 -19.65 1.09
N SER A 141 9.13 -18.59 0.31
CA SER A 141 10.38 -17.87 0.12
C SER A 141 10.19 -16.38 -0.11
N ILE A 142 11.28 -15.66 -0.03
CA ILE A 142 11.38 -14.27 -0.52
C ILE A 142 12.35 -14.23 -1.69
N GLU A 143 12.10 -13.29 -2.61
CA GLU A 143 13.03 -12.94 -3.68
C GLU A 143 13.41 -11.46 -3.53
N VAL A 144 14.69 -11.21 -3.21
CA VAL A 144 15.21 -9.88 -2.86
C VAL A 144 15.86 -9.25 -4.08
N HIS A 145 15.50 -8.00 -4.35
CA HIS A 145 16.07 -7.15 -5.37
C HIS A 145 16.62 -5.88 -4.72
N THR A 146 17.94 -5.80 -4.64
CA THR A 146 18.63 -4.68 -4.00
C THR A 146 18.95 -3.57 -4.99
N VAL A 147 18.94 -2.33 -4.50
CA VAL A 147 19.41 -1.17 -5.23
C VAL A 147 20.89 -0.98 -4.99
N GLU A 148 21.67 -0.85 -6.07
CA GLU A 148 23.11 -0.67 -5.98
C GLU A 148 23.52 0.81 -5.88
N GLY A 149 24.64 1.04 -5.24
CA GLY A 149 25.32 2.33 -5.23
C GLY A 149 24.62 3.44 -4.45
N GLY A 150 24.92 4.68 -4.82
CA GLY A 150 24.49 5.88 -4.08
C GLY A 150 23.00 6.23 -4.18
N LEU A 151 22.23 5.49 -4.99
CA LEU A 151 20.77 5.66 -5.09
C LEU A 151 20.03 4.96 -3.97
N ASN A 152 20.63 3.96 -3.33
CA ASN A 152 19.98 3.16 -2.29
C ASN A 152 19.60 4.03 -1.09
N THR A 153 18.32 4.07 -0.76
CA THR A 153 17.75 4.78 0.41
C THR A 153 17.78 3.93 1.67
N GLY A 154 18.12 2.65 1.55
CA GLY A 154 17.99 1.66 2.61
C GLY A 154 16.56 1.16 2.82
N ALA A 155 15.54 1.82 2.28
CA ALA A 155 14.17 1.35 2.40
C ALA A 155 13.96 0.03 1.64
N ALA A 156 13.15 -0.86 2.22
CA ALA A 156 12.76 -2.12 1.61
C ALA A 156 11.25 -2.34 1.68
N ILE A 157 10.66 -2.75 0.56
CA ILE A 157 9.24 -3.04 0.43
C ILE A 157 9.04 -4.52 0.15
N ILE A 158 8.37 -5.23 1.05
CA ILE A 158 7.90 -6.59 0.82
C ILE A 158 6.60 -6.51 0.03
N LEU A 159 6.56 -7.13 -1.13
CA LEU A 159 5.41 -7.16 -2.04
C LEU A 159 4.65 -8.48 -1.86
N ALA A 160 3.50 -8.43 -1.21
CA ALA A 160 2.60 -9.55 -0.99
C ALA A 160 1.48 -9.51 -2.04
N ALA A 161 1.61 -10.33 -3.08
CA ALA A 161 0.65 -10.37 -4.18
C ALA A 161 -0.70 -10.96 -3.74
N GLY A 162 -1.76 -10.56 -4.44
CA GLY A 162 -3.10 -11.12 -4.31
C GLY A 162 -3.32 -12.38 -5.16
N GLY A 163 -4.59 -12.65 -5.45
CA GLY A 163 -5.03 -13.83 -6.21
C GLY A 163 -6.01 -14.70 -5.43
N GLY A 164 -6.68 -14.14 -4.41
CA GLY A 164 -7.73 -14.80 -3.63
C GLY A 164 -7.26 -16.03 -2.85
N HIS A 165 -5.96 -16.12 -2.55
CA HIS A 165 -5.29 -17.29 -1.96
C HIS A 165 -5.40 -18.58 -2.82
N ASN A 166 -5.75 -18.42 -4.10
CA ASN A 166 -5.77 -19.51 -5.07
C ASN A 166 -4.53 -19.48 -5.98
N THR A 167 -3.89 -18.33 -6.07
CA THR A 167 -2.67 -18.09 -6.82
C THR A 167 -1.96 -16.87 -6.24
N LEU A 168 -0.68 -16.65 -6.58
CA LEU A 168 -0.01 -15.37 -6.37
C LEU A 168 0.12 -14.65 -7.71
N ASN A 169 -0.50 -13.49 -7.84
CA ASN A 169 -0.44 -12.64 -9.05
C ASN A 169 0.89 -11.87 -9.11
N VAL A 170 2.00 -12.55 -8.96
CA VAL A 170 3.34 -11.97 -8.81
C VAL A 170 3.74 -11.08 -10.00
N GLY A 171 3.18 -11.29 -11.18
CA GLY A 171 3.48 -10.45 -12.35
C GLY A 171 3.05 -9.01 -12.15
N SER A 172 1.74 -8.80 -12.03
CA SER A 172 1.13 -7.46 -11.96
C SER A 172 1.19 -6.81 -10.57
N GLU A 173 1.38 -7.60 -9.51
CA GLU A 173 1.32 -7.10 -8.13
C GLU A 173 2.66 -7.23 -7.38
N SER A 174 3.71 -7.69 -8.06
CA SER A 174 5.06 -7.72 -7.51
C SER A 174 6.10 -7.36 -8.56
N ALA A 175 6.33 -8.19 -9.59
CA ALA A 175 7.39 -8.03 -10.57
C ALA A 175 7.35 -6.68 -11.30
N ASP A 176 6.17 -6.19 -11.66
CA ASP A 176 6.00 -4.88 -12.32
C ASP A 176 6.45 -3.72 -11.43
N PHE A 177 6.37 -3.86 -10.10
CA PHE A 177 6.74 -2.82 -9.14
C PHE A 177 8.25 -2.81 -8.81
N VAL A 178 8.99 -3.88 -9.08
CA VAL A 178 10.43 -3.93 -8.82
C VAL A 178 11.17 -2.81 -9.55
N PRO A 179 11.04 -2.64 -10.88
CA PRO A 179 11.71 -1.55 -11.59
C PRO A 179 11.16 -0.17 -11.20
N TYR A 180 9.88 -0.08 -10.84
CA TYR A 180 9.28 1.16 -10.40
C TYR A 180 9.94 1.68 -9.11
N PHE A 181 10.00 0.85 -8.07
CA PHE A 181 10.60 1.22 -6.79
C PHE A 181 12.12 1.35 -6.87
N TYR A 182 12.77 0.55 -7.71
CA TYR A 182 14.20 0.68 -7.98
C TYR A 182 14.58 2.10 -8.39
N ASN A 183 13.78 2.74 -9.25
CA ASN A 183 13.98 4.11 -9.72
C ASN A 183 13.91 5.17 -8.60
N TYR A 184 13.35 4.84 -7.46
CA TYR A 184 13.32 5.68 -6.26
C TYR A 184 14.35 5.26 -5.20
N GLY A 185 15.24 4.34 -5.53
CA GLY A 185 16.26 3.85 -4.61
C GLY A 185 15.73 2.91 -3.53
N VAL A 186 14.58 2.28 -3.75
CA VAL A 186 13.91 1.40 -2.79
C VAL A 186 14.13 -0.05 -3.16
N ASN A 187 14.66 -0.83 -2.22
CA ASN A 187 14.82 -2.28 -2.37
C ASN A 187 13.45 -2.95 -2.36
N THR A 188 13.29 -4.02 -3.13
CA THR A 188 12.03 -4.76 -3.19
C THR A 188 12.22 -6.22 -2.88
N VAL A 189 11.22 -6.83 -2.26
CA VAL A 189 11.21 -8.21 -1.83
C VAL A 189 9.90 -8.84 -2.25
N ILE A 190 9.92 -9.78 -3.18
CA ILE A 190 8.72 -10.51 -3.61
C ILE A 190 8.48 -11.64 -2.63
N LEU A 191 7.32 -11.63 -1.98
CA LEU A 191 6.91 -12.69 -1.06
C LEU A 191 6.20 -13.82 -1.82
N ARG A 192 6.67 -15.05 -1.66
CA ARG A 192 6.02 -16.27 -2.13
C ARG A 192 5.45 -17.01 -0.92
N ASN A 193 4.29 -16.57 -0.47
CA ASN A 193 3.60 -17.17 0.67
C ASN A 193 2.78 -18.40 0.26
N ARG A 194 2.50 -19.25 1.23
CA ARG A 194 1.65 -20.44 1.07
C ARG A 194 0.20 -20.06 0.77
N LEU A 195 -0.49 -20.93 0.02
CA LEU A 195 -1.83 -20.66 -0.50
C LEU A 195 -2.88 -21.60 0.11
N ARG A 196 -4.09 -21.08 0.30
CA ARG A 196 -5.26 -21.89 0.71
C ARG A 196 -5.55 -23.00 -0.29
N ARG A 197 -5.44 -22.70 -1.57
CA ARG A 197 -5.57 -23.69 -2.66
C ARG A 197 -4.68 -24.92 -2.44
N ASP A 198 -3.47 -24.73 -1.92
CA ASP A 198 -2.47 -25.78 -1.72
C ASP A 198 -2.62 -26.47 -0.36
N GLY A 199 -3.76 -26.24 0.32
CA GLY A 199 -4.12 -26.88 1.59
C GLY A 199 -3.52 -26.21 2.81
N TYR A 200 -3.22 -24.90 2.75
CA TYR A 200 -2.74 -24.12 3.88
C TYR A 200 -3.82 -23.19 4.45
N ASN A 201 -3.76 -22.96 5.75
CA ASN A 201 -4.60 -21.99 6.42
C ASN A 201 -3.99 -20.60 6.25
N VAL A 202 -4.80 -19.63 5.78
CA VAL A 202 -4.34 -18.26 5.53
C VAL A 202 -3.87 -17.60 6.82
N GLN A 203 -4.67 -17.69 7.88
CA GLN A 203 -4.43 -16.95 9.14
C GLN A 203 -3.21 -17.47 9.93
N THR A 204 -2.88 -18.74 9.78
CA THR A 204 -1.77 -19.37 10.52
C THR A 204 -0.56 -19.69 9.67
N ASN A 205 -0.71 -19.91 8.36
CA ASN A 205 0.42 -20.22 7.49
C ASN A 205 0.83 -19.00 6.66
N ALA A 206 -0.06 -18.45 5.82
CA ALA A 206 0.30 -17.35 4.94
C ALA A 206 0.62 -16.05 5.71
N VAL A 207 -0.13 -15.75 6.78
CA VAL A 207 0.15 -14.60 7.65
C VAL A 207 1.50 -14.78 8.36
N ASN A 208 1.81 -15.99 8.85
CA ASN A 208 3.13 -16.27 9.46
C ASN A 208 4.26 -16.16 8.43
N ASP A 209 4.02 -16.49 7.16
CA ASP A 209 5.01 -16.27 6.10
C ASP A 209 5.35 -14.78 5.94
N ALA A 210 4.36 -13.88 6.06
CA ALA A 210 4.61 -12.43 6.01
C ALA A 210 5.42 -11.95 7.23
N PHE A 211 5.10 -12.37 8.43
CA PHE A 211 5.90 -12.06 9.62
C PHE A 211 7.34 -12.55 9.49
N GLN A 212 7.50 -13.80 9.04
CA GLN A 212 8.82 -14.40 8.88
C GLN A 212 9.63 -13.69 7.79
N ALA A 213 8.98 -13.24 6.70
CA ALA A 213 9.63 -12.44 5.67
C ALA A 213 10.17 -11.12 6.23
N ILE A 214 9.39 -10.40 7.05
CA ILE A 214 9.84 -9.15 7.68
C ILE A 214 11.05 -9.40 8.58
N ARG A 215 11.00 -10.45 9.44
CA ARG A 215 12.13 -10.82 10.30
C ARG A 215 13.37 -11.17 9.50
N LEU A 216 13.21 -11.96 8.44
CA LEU A 216 14.32 -12.42 7.60
C LEU A 216 14.99 -11.23 6.88
N VAL A 217 14.21 -10.32 6.30
CA VAL A 217 14.74 -9.10 5.68
C VAL A 217 15.47 -8.24 6.71
N ARG A 218 14.92 -8.09 7.90
CA ARG A 218 15.55 -7.30 8.99
C ARG A 218 16.84 -7.95 9.49
N ALA A 219 16.91 -9.28 9.59
CA ALA A 219 18.11 -9.99 9.99
C ALA A 219 19.26 -9.86 8.98
N HIS A 220 18.92 -9.85 7.68
CA HIS A 220 19.88 -9.70 6.60
C HIS A 220 20.06 -8.25 6.13
N ALA A 221 19.49 -7.26 6.83
CA ALA A 221 19.45 -5.87 6.39
C ALA A 221 20.85 -5.32 6.05
N LYS A 222 21.84 -5.59 6.90
CA LYS A 222 23.22 -5.17 6.66
C LYS A 222 23.84 -5.79 5.39
N GLU A 223 23.57 -7.09 5.16
CA GLU A 223 24.08 -7.82 4.00
C GLU A 223 23.52 -7.26 2.69
N TRP A 224 22.24 -6.86 2.70
CA TRP A 224 21.54 -6.36 1.52
C TRP A 224 21.52 -4.83 1.42
N ASN A 225 22.31 -4.12 2.23
CA ASN A 225 22.33 -2.65 2.29
C ASN A 225 20.91 -2.05 2.53
N ILE A 226 20.14 -2.70 3.39
CA ILE A 226 18.81 -2.26 3.85
C ILE A 226 18.97 -1.63 5.25
N ASP A 227 18.22 -0.57 5.51
CA ASP A 227 18.08 0.00 6.84
C ASP A 227 17.04 -0.83 7.62
N PRO A 228 17.38 -1.46 8.77
CA PRO A 228 16.46 -2.30 9.51
C PRO A 228 15.23 -1.56 10.07
N ASN A 229 15.25 -0.23 10.04
CA ASN A 229 14.15 0.64 10.48
C ASN A 229 13.31 1.20 9.32
N LYS A 230 13.52 0.70 8.10
CA LYS A 230 12.82 1.13 6.87
C LYS A 230 12.26 -0.05 6.09
N ILE A 231 11.78 -1.08 6.77
CA ILE A 231 11.24 -2.31 6.17
C ILE A 231 9.72 -2.34 6.34
N GLY A 232 8.99 -2.37 5.24
CA GLY A 232 7.54 -2.46 5.28
C GLY A 232 6.96 -3.44 4.26
N ILE A 233 5.64 -3.54 4.25
CA ILE A 233 4.92 -4.50 3.42
C ILE A 233 3.78 -3.81 2.66
N ILE A 234 3.70 -4.08 1.36
CA ILE A 234 2.54 -3.73 0.53
C ILE A 234 1.80 -5.01 0.21
N GLY A 235 0.53 -5.07 0.61
CA GLY A 235 -0.35 -6.19 0.28
C GLY A 235 -1.40 -5.77 -0.76
N PHE A 236 -1.57 -6.61 -1.79
CA PHE A 236 -2.55 -6.43 -2.85
C PHE A 236 -3.69 -7.44 -2.67
N SER A 237 -4.94 -6.99 -2.63
CA SER A 237 -6.10 -7.88 -2.52
C SER A 237 -5.94 -8.90 -1.37
N ALA A 238 -5.89 -10.19 -1.67
CA ALA A 238 -5.59 -11.25 -0.70
C ALA A 238 -4.22 -11.09 -0.01
N GLY A 239 -3.23 -10.46 -0.66
CA GLY A 239 -1.95 -10.12 -0.01
C GLY A 239 -2.10 -9.09 1.10
N ALA A 240 -3.11 -8.22 1.03
CA ALA A 240 -3.40 -7.29 2.12
C ALA A 240 -4.02 -8.00 3.36
N GLU A 241 -4.58 -9.20 3.19
CA GLU A 241 -4.97 -10.06 4.32
C GLU A 241 -3.76 -10.60 5.10
N LEU A 242 -2.55 -10.45 4.56
CA LEU A 242 -1.30 -10.74 5.24
C LEU A 242 -0.68 -9.45 5.82
N ALA A 243 -0.70 -8.37 5.05
CA ALA A 243 -0.09 -7.10 5.44
C ALA A 243 -0.82 -6.43 6.61
N ALA A 244 -2.16 -6.46 6.64
CA ALA A 244 -2.94 -5.86 7.71
C ALA A 244 -2.70 -6.56 9.07
N PRO A 245 -2.75 -7.90 9.18
CA PRO A 245 -2.34 -8.60 10.40
C PRO A 245 -0.88 -8.34 10.80
N ALA A 246 0.04 -8.23 9.83
CA ALA A 246 1.43 -7.93 10.13
C ALA A 246 1.61 -6.59 10.87
N ALA A 247 0.76 -5.60 10.58
CA ALA A 247 0.77 -4.32 11.27
C ALA A 247 0.14 -4.35 12.68
N ILE A 248 -0.67 -5.36 13.01
CA ILE A 248 -1.47 -5.40 14.24
C ILE A 248 -1.00 -6.49 15.21
N PHE A 249 -0.61 -7.66 14.72
CA PHE A 249 -0.32 -8.84 15.55
C PHE A 249 1.17 -9.20 15.64
N PHE A 250 2.07 -8.28 15.27
CA PHE A 250 3.52 -8.53 15.31
C PHE A 250 4.03 -8.82 16.72
N GLU A 251 3.50 -8.15 17.77
CA GLU A 251 3.91 -8.40 19.16
C GLU A 251 3.58 -9.82 19.60
N ASP A 252 2.38 -10.31 19.25
CA ASP A 252 1.97 -11.67 19.55
C ASP A 252 2.83 -12.71 18.79
N PHE A 253 3.18 -12.38 17.54
CA PHE A 253 4.06 -13.23 16.76
C PHE A 253 5.48 -13.26 17.35
N ASP A 254 6.07 -12.12 17.67
CA ASP A 254 7.41 -11.98 18.24
C ASP A 254 7.49 -12.74 19.58
N LYS A 255 6.47 -12.59 20.43
CA LYS A 255 6.39 -13.30 21.72
C LYS A 255 6.33 -14.82 21.55
N LYS A 256 5.57 -15.32 20.56
CA LYS A 256 5.48 -16.76 20.27
C LYS A 256 6.77 -17.36 19.68
N ASN A 257 7.59 -16.53 19.02
CA ASN A 257 8.81 -16.91 18.34
C ASN A 257 10.06 -16.36 19.05
N SER A 258 10.05 -16.33 20.37
CA SER A 258 11.16 -15.86 21.21
C SER A 258 12.07 -16.98 21.69
N ASP A 259 11.91 -18.24 21.20
CA ASP A 259 12.79 -19.34 21.57
C ASP A 259 14.23 -19.02 21.15
N PRO A 260 15.20 -19.05 22.09
CA PRO A 260 16.62 -18.82 21.79
C PRO A 260 17.20 -19.76 20.72
N ALA A 261 16.58 -20.92 20.48
CA ALA A 261 16.97 -21.83 19.41
C ALA A 261 16.54 -21.35 18.01
N ASP A 262 15.61 -20.37 17.90
CA ASP A 262 15.27 -19.73 16.64
C ASP A 262 16.41 -18.76 16.24
N PRO A 263 17.05 -18.93 15.06
CA PRO A 263 18.10 -18.02 14.59
C PRO A 263 17.65 -16.55 14.48
N LEU A 264 16.34 -16.31 14.42
CA LEU A 264 15.73 -14.99 14.36
C LEU A 264 15.15 -14.53 15.71
N ALA A 265 15.47 -15.22 16.81
CA ALA A 265 15.04 -14.80 18.14
C ALA A 265 15.44 -13.34 18.40
N GLY A 266 14.50 -12.52 18.89
CA GLY A 266 14.72 -11.10 19.13
C GLY A 266 14.66 -10.18 17.91
N VAL A 267 14.52 -10.73 16.69
CA VAL A 267 14.27 -9.94 15.49
C VAL A 267 12.77 -9.68 15.36
N SER A 268 12.35 -8.42 15.41
CA SER A 268 10.93 -8.08 15.37
C SER A 268 10.31 -8.27 13.99
N ALA A 269 9.09 -8.81 13.97
CA ALA A 269 8.23 -8.91 12.80
C ALA A 269 7.42 -7.62 12.52
N ARG A 270 7.60 -6.56 13.30
CA ARG A 270 6.91 -5.29 13.10
C ARG A 270 7.35 -4.64 11.78
N PRO A 271 6.43 -4.35 10.84
CA PRO A 271 6.79 -3.53 9.68
C PRO A 271 6.93 -2.06 10.11
N ASP A 272 7.79 -1.29 9.44
CA ASP A 272 7.96 0.14 9.70
C ASP A 272 6.93 1.00 8.98
N PHE A 273 6.27 0.44 7.98
CA PHE A 273 5.08 0.97 7.31
C PHE A 273 4.28 -0.17 6.69
N VAL A 274 3.00 0.06 6.42
CA VAL A 274 2.13 -0.88 5.71
C VAL A 274 1.37 -0.16 4.59
N SER A 275 1.17 -0.84 3.46
CA SER A 275 0.24 -0.38 2.44
C SER A 275 -0.76 -1.47 2.09
N LEU A 276 -2.04 -1.10 2.06
CA LEU A 276 -3.15 -1.99 1.73
C LEU A 276 -3.79 -1.54 0.42
N VAL A 277 -3.58 -2.31 -0.62
CA VAL A 277 -4.01 -2.01 -1.98
C VAL A 277 -5.23 -2.88 -2.32
N TYR A 278 -6.40 -2.26 -2.47
CA TYR A 278 -7.72 -2.92 -2.61
C TYR A 278 -7.86 -4.17 -1.70
N PRO A 279 -7.78 -3.97 -0.37
CA PRO A 279 -7.56 -5.04 0.59
C PRO A 279 -8.72 -6.04 0.64
N GLY A 280 -8.41 -7.34 0.72
CA GLY A 280 -9.31 -8.35 1.25
C GLY A 280 -9.69 -8.06 2.71
N PRO A 281 -10.46 -8.95 3.38
CA PRO A 281 -10.91 -8.69 4.74
C PRO A 281 -9.75 -8.50 5.71
N THR A 282 -9.73 -7.32 6.34
CA THR A 282 -8.75 -6.94 7.36
C THR A 282 -9.15 -7.48 8.74
N PRO A 283 -8.31 -7.42 9.77
CA PRO A 283 -8.69 -7.77 11.14
C PRO A 283 -9.90 -7.03 11.69
N PHE A 284 -10.25 -5.89 11.10
CA PHE A 284 -11.41 -5.07 11.49
C PHE A 284 -12.66 -5.34 10.65
N ALA A 285 -12.55 -6.17 9.62
CA ALA A 285 -13.67 -6.51 8.75
C ALA A 285 -14.78 -7.23 9.52
N ARG A 286 -16.04 -6.97 9.12
CA ARG A 286 -17.23 -7.65 9.66
C ARG A 286 -17.38 -7.51 11.18
N GLY A 287 -17.00 -6.35 11.72
CA GLY A 287 -17.11 -6.06 13.15
C GLY A 287 -15.96 -6.61 14.01
N GLY A 288 -14.88 -7.07 13.38
CA GLY A 288 -13.63 -7.39 14.11
C GLY A 288 -13.11 -6.15 14.84
N SER A 289 -12.68 -6.34 16.08
CA SER A 289 -12.16 -5.26 16.92
C SER A 289 -10.95 -5.72 17.75
N PRO A 290 -9.85 -6.12 17.11
CA PRO A 290 -8.64 -6.47 17.84
C PRO A 290 -8.05 -5.26 18.54
N ALA A 291 -7.29 -5.48 19.59
CA ALA A 291 -6.49 -4.43 20.20
C ALA A 291 -5.43 -3.93 19.20
N ILE A 292 -5.29 -2.63 19.12
CA ILE A 292 -4.31 -1.98 18.23
C ILE A 292 -3.11 -1.57 19.09
N PRO A 293 -1.91 -2.15 18.86
CA PRO A 293 -0.71 -1.71 19.55
C PRO A 293 -0.44 -0.22 19.29
N ARG A 294 0.01 0.51 20.31
CA ARG A 294 0.30 1.93 20.15
C ARG A 294 1.46 2.20 19.18
N ASN A 295 2.35 1.26 19.02
CA ASN A 295 3.46 1.28 18.06
C ASN A 295 3.09 0.70 16.69
N THR A 296 1.80 0.56 16.38
CA THR A 296 1.31 0.20 15.03
C THR A 296 1.90 1.16 13.99
N PRO A 297 2.43 0.65 12.87
CA PRO A 297 3.09 1.47 11.86
C PRO A 297 2.12 2.40 11.12
N PRO A 298 2.62 3.47 10.47
CA PRO A 298 1.84 4.28 9.54
C PRO A 298 1.29 3.42 8.39
N ALA A 299 0.14 3.81 7.86
CA ALA A 299 -0.55 3.03 6.83
C ALA A 299 -0.99 3.88 5.64
N PHE A 300 -0.73 3.38 4.42
CA PHE A 300 -1.28 3.91 3.18
C PHE A 300 -2.32 2.92 2.63
N ILE A 301 -3.54 3.38 2.39
CA ILE A 301 -4.66 2.53 1.99
C ILE A 301 -5.24 3.06 0.68
N MET A 302 -5.42 2.20 -0.31
CA MET A 302 -6.11 2.58 -1.53
C MET A 302 -7.05 1.48 -2.01
N CYS A 303 -8.18 1.88 -2.60
CA CYS A 303 -9.17 0.96 -3.12
C CYS A 303 -10.03 1.59 -4.22
N GLY A 304 -10.67 0.77 -5.04
CA GLY A 304 -11.82 1.19 -5.81
C GLY A 304 -13.02 1.50 -4.91
N GLY A 305 -13.95 2.34 -5.37
CA GLY A 305 -15.13 2.72 -4.59
C GLY A 305 -16.35 1.84 -4.90
N ALA A 306 -17.37 2.45 -5.50
CA ALA A 306 -18.67 1.78 -5.73
C ALA A 306 -18.56 0.54 -6.64
N GLY A 307 -17.59 0.48 -7.54
CA GLY A 307 -17.33 -0.67 -8.42
C GLY A 307 -16.61 -1.83 -7.72
N ASP A 308 -16.04 -1.58 -6.54
CA ASP A 308 -15.35 -2.57 -5.69
C ASP A 308 -15.80 -2.42 -4.23
N ARG A 309 -17.10 -2.35 -4.04
CA ARG A 309 -17.73 -1.92 -2.80
C ARG A 309 -17.28 -2.70 -1.56
N ILE A 310 -17.11 -4.00 -1.66
CA ILE A 310 -16.77 -4.82 -0.49
C ILE A 310 -15.36 -4.54 0.01
N HIS A 311 -14.40 -4.41 -0.91
CA HIS A 311 -13.02 -4.06 -0.56
C HIS A 311 -12.91 -2.63 -0.06
N ALA A 312 -13.73 -1.70 -0.60
CA ALA A 312 -13.82 -0.33 -0.09
C ALA A 312 -14.32 -0.27 1.36
N ILE A 313 -15.31 -1.11 1.72
CA ILE A 313 -15.78 -1.21 3.09
C ILE A 313 -14.66 -1.71 4.01
N TRP A 314 -13.96 -2.79 3.66
CA TRP A 314 -12.85 -3.30 4.47
C TRP A 314 -11.70 -2.32 4.59
N ALA A 315 -11.38 -1.58 3.53
CA ALA A 315 -10.39 -0.51 3.55
C ALA A 315 -10.80 0.61 4.53
N THR A 316 -12.08 1.00 4.50
CA THR A 316 -12.62 2.06 5.35
C THR A 316 -12.71 1.63 6.82
N GLU A 317 -13.06 0.37 7.11
CA GLU A 317 -13.07 -0.19 8.46
C GLU A 317 -11.66 -0.16 9.07
N TYR A 318 -10.63 -0.59 8.31
CA TYR A 318 -9.23 -0.50 8.74
C TYR A 318 -8.81 0.96 9.01
N PHE A 319 -9.05 1.85 8.05
CA PHE A 319 -8.72 3.27 8.17
C PHE A 319 -9.38 3.91 9.40
N SER A 320 -10.67 3.66 9.59
CA SER A 320 -11.43 4.16 10.75
C SER A 320 -10.85 3.66 12.08
N ALA A 321 -10.50 2.38 12.16
CA ALA A 321 -9.90 1.80 13.36
C ALA A 321 -8.55 2.46 13.70
N MET A 322 -7.68 2.68 12.70
CA MET A 322 -6.40 3.36 12.89
C MET A 322 -6.58 4.81 13.38
N LEU A 323 -7.53 5.55 12.78
CA LEU A 323 -7.84 6.93 13.21
C LEU A 323 -8.38 6.97 14.64
N GLN A 324 -9.27 6.04 15.01
CA GLN A 324 -9.82 5.96 16.36
C GLN A 324 -8.73 5.65 17.39
N ALA A 325 -7.78 4.79 17.05
CA ALA A 325 -6.61 4.51 17.87
C ALA A 325 -5.62 5.67 17.94
N GLY A 326 -5.76 6.67 17.06
CA GLY A 326 -4.87 7.84 16.97
C GLY A 326 -3.52 7.53 16.34
N ILE A 327 -3.40 6.45 15.57
CA ILE A 327 -2.16 6.09 14.88
C ILE A 327 -1.78 7.21 13.92
N PRO A 328 -0.55 7.74 14.00
CA PRO A 328 -0.11 8.83 13.12
C PRO A 328 0.12 8.37 11.68
N ASN A 329 0.03 9.33 10.74
CA ASN A 329 0.40 9.15 9.34
C ASN A 329 -0.41 8.07 8.60
N VAL A 330 -1.69 7.95 8.90
CA VAL A 330 -2.61 7.06 8.17
C VAL A 330 -3.27 7.84 7.05
N GLU A 331 -3.14 7.35 5.81
CA GLU A 331 -3.69 7.98 4.61
C GLU A 331 -4.54 6.99 3.81
N SER A 332 -5.69 7.44 3.26
CA SER A 332 -6.59 6.58 2.49
C SER A 332 -7.13 7.27 1.24
N HIS A 333 -7.19 6.51 0.13
CA HIS A 333 -7.71 6.93 -1.17
C HIS A 333 -8.75 5.94 -1.70
N ILE A 334 -9.98 6.40 -1.88
CA ILE A 334 -11.07 5.61 -2.47
C ILE A 334 -11.44 6.22 -3.84
N TYR A 335 -11.25 5.44 -4.89
CA TYR A 335 -11.35 5.90 -6.28
C TYR A 335 -12.74 5.63 -6.87
N GLY A 336 -13.69 6.53 -6.66
CA GLY A 336 -14.99 6.60 -7.33
C GLY A 336 -15.65 5.25 -7.67
N ASN A 337 -15.74 4.95 -8.96
CA ASN A 337 -16.29 3.70 -9.49
C ASN A 337 -15.21 2.64 -9.81
N GLY A 338 -14.01 2.76 -9.22
CA GLY A 338 -12.96 1.77 -9.38
C GLY A 338 -13.46 0.36 -9.10
N ARG A 339 -13.06 -0.61 -9.93
CA ARG A 339 -13.42 -2.02 -9.83
C ARG A 339 -12.21 -2.84 -9.41
N HIS A 340 -12.45 -4.06 -8.96
CA HIS A 340 -11.38 -4.96 -8.54
C HIS A 340 -10.57 -5.49 -9.72
N PRO A 341 -9.22 -5.58 -9.62
CA PRO A 341 -8.41 -6.27 -10.63
C PRO A 341 -8.86 -7.72 -10.83
N GLY A 342 -8.83 -8.18 -12.08
CA GLY A 342 -9.31 -9.51 -12.47
C GLY A 342 -10.77 -9.54 -12.94
N ASP A 343 -11.57 -8.50 -12.70
CA ASP A 343 -12.90 -8.35 -13.24
C ASP A 343 -12.86 -8.32 -14.78
N GLN A 344 -13.86 -8.95 -15.40
CA GLN A 344 -13.99 -8.97 -16.86
C GLN A 344 -14.54 -7.63 -17.36
N LEU A 345 -13.94 -7.10 -18.42
CA LEU A 345 -14.40 -5.92 -19.14
C LEU A 345 -15.38 -6.31 -20.26
N SER A 346 -16.09 -5.31 -20.79
CA SER A 346 -17.08 -5.50 -21.85
C SER A 346 -16.49 -6.04 -23.17
N ASP A 347 -15.21 -5.82 -23.41
CA ASP A 347 -14.46 -6.32 -24.56
C ASP A 347 -13.88 -7.74 -24.36
N GLY A 348 -14.20 -8.37 -23.24
CA GLY A 348 -13.71 -9.70 -22.87
C GLY A 348 -12.33 -9.73 -22.24
N SER A 349 -11.60 -8.61 -22.20
CA SER A 349 -10.35 -8.50 -21.47
C SER A 349 -10.58 -8.45 -19.95
N ARG A 350 -9.50 -8.53 -19.16
CA ARG A 350 -9.58 -8.41 -17.71
C ARG A 350 -8.93 -7.13 -17.21
N MET A 351 -9.48 -6.58 -16.16
CA MET A 351 -8.84 -5.49 -15.42
C MET A 351 -7.50 -5.93 -14.86
N SER A 352 -6.47 -5.12 -15.04
CA SER A 352 -5.16 -5.31 -14.42
C SER A 352 -4.69 -4.04 -13.74
N ALA A 353 -4.17 -4.18 -12.51
CA ALA A 353 -3.54 -3.11 -11.75
C ALA A 353 -2.02 -3.05 -11.95
N GLY A 354 -1.45 -3.95 -12.74
CA GLY A 354 -0.02 -3.98 -13.05
C GLY A 354 0.45 -2.71 -13.76
N LEU A 355 1.73 -2.39 -13.65
CA LEU A 355 2.31 -1.23 -14.33
C LEU A 355 2.58 -1.51 -15.81
N ALA A 356 2.88 -2.78 -16.15
CA ALA A 356 3.18 -3.20 -17.52
C ALA A 356 1.94 -3.52 -18.35
N ASP A 357 0.84 -3.90 -17.70
CA ASP A 357 -0.40 -4.33 -18.38
C ASP A 357 -1.67 -3.68 -17.81
N ARG A 358 -1.53 -2.49 -17.22
CA ARG A 358 -2.67 -1.76 -16.65
C ARG A 358 -3.81 -1.62 -17.64
N ASN A 359 -4.99 -2.06 -17.24
CA ASN A 359 -6.16 -2.08 -18.10
C ASN A 359 -7.45 -1.86 -17.29
N GLY A 360 -8.29 -0.95 -17.72
CA GLY A 360 -9.63 -0.73 -17.21
C GLY A 360 -9.74 -0.24 -15.74
N ILE A 361 -8.62 0.03 -15.10
CA ILE A 361 -8.58 0.46 -13.69
C ILE A 361 -8.50 1.99 -13.59
N PRO A 362 -9.53 2.65 -13.05
CA PRO A 362 -9.54 4.10 -12.90
C PRO A 362 -8.85 4.56 -11.59
N PHE A 363 -7.80 3.86 -11.14
CA PHE A 363 -7.09 4.23 -9.90
C PHE A 363 -6.10 5.38 -10.11
N GLY A 364 -6.03 5.95 -11.31
CA GLY A 364 -5.03 6.94 -11.62
C GLY A 364 -3.62 6.39 -11.42
N LYS A 365 -2.77 7.20 -10.84
CA LYS A 365 -1.39 6.85 -10.52
C LYS A 365 -1.22 6.71 -9.01
N TRP A 366 -1.95 5.81 -8.38
CA TRP A 366 -1.91 5.63 -6.93
C TRP A 366 -0.50 5.39 -6.40
N GLN A 367 0.34 4.70 -7.16
CA GLN A 367 1.73 4.43 -6.80
C GLN A 367 2.57 5.71 -6.72
N ASP A 368 2.26 6.75 -7.50
CA ASP A 368 2.95 8.04 -7.43
C ASP A 368 2.55 8.76 -6.13
N ARG A 369 1.27 8.70 -5.73
CA ARG A 369 0.81 9.23 -4.45
C ARG A 369 1.42 8.45 -3.26
N PHE A 370 1.56 7.12 -3.38
CA PHE A 370 2.29 6.34 -2.39
C PHE A 370 3.74 6.82 -2.24
N ILE A 371 4.45 7.09 -3.34
CA ILE A 371 5.82 7.61 -3.29
C ILE A 371 5.90 9.01 -2.68
N GLU A 372 4.92 9.88 -2.91
CA GLU A 372 4.84 11.18 -2.23
C GLU A 372 4.70 11.00 -0.72
N TRP A 373 3.72 10.20 -0.28
CA TRP A 373 3.53 9.86 1.14
C TRP A 373 4.79 9.23 1.75
N PHE A 374 5.43 8.33 1.02
CA PHE A 374 6.65 7.62 1.44
C PHE A 374 7.84 8.60 1.60
N ARG A 375 7.95 9.57 0.71
CA ARG A 375 8.92 10.67 0.79
C ARG A 375 8.66 11.58 1.98
N ASP A 376 7.39 12.01 2.16
CA ASP A 376 6.99 12.91 3.23
C ASP A 376 7.25 12.31 4.61
N LEU A 377 7.21 10.98 4.72
CA LEU A 377 7.53 10.25 5.94
C LEU A 377 9.03 9.95 6.13
N GLY A 378 9.88 10.36 5.20
CA GLY A 378 11.34 10.24 5.32
C GLY A 378 11.93 8.90 4.87
N PHE A 379 11.13 7.99 4.30
CA PHE A 379 11.64 6.67 3.86
C PHE A 379 12.60 6.76 2.66
N LEU A 380 12.51 7.82 1.85
CA LEU A 380 13.43 8.06 0.73
C LEU A 380 14.72 8.82 1.12
N GLN A 381 14.93 9.10 2.39
CA GLN A 381 16.19 9.64 2.89
C GLN A 381 17.28 8.56 2.88
N LYS A 382 18.54 8.99 2.96
CA LYS A 382 19.68 8.06 3.05
C LYS A 382 19.53 7.09 4.22
N PRO A 383 20.17 5.90 4.15
CA PRO A 383 20.23 4.98 5.27
C PRO A 383 20.73 5.70 6.54
N GLU A 384 20.36 5.18 7.71
CA GLU A 384 20.75 5.68 9.04
C GLU A 384 20.15 7.04 9.44
N ILE A 385 19.40 7.71 8.55
CA ILE A 385 18.63 8.90 8.94
C ILE A 385 17.28 8.43 9.48
N GLU A 386 17.00 8.84 10.74
CA GLU A 386 15.70 8.56 11.35
C GLU A 386 14.56 9.12 10.51
N THR A 387 13.57 8.29 10.22
CA THR A 387 12.43 8.71 9.42
C THR A 387 11.48 9.59 10.23
N LYS A 388 10.81 10.54 9.57
CA LYS A 388 9.71 11.29 10.19
C LYS A 388 8.64 10.34 10.76
N ALA A 389 8.39 9.22 10.10
CA ALA A 389 7.46 8.19 10.58
C ALA A 389 7.87 7.65 11.96
N ALA A 390 9.14 7.31 12.16
CA ALA A 390 9.66 6.84 13.45
C ALA A 390 9.56 7.92 14.53
N HIS A 391 9.94 9.15 14.20
CA HIS A 391 9.82 10.30 15.11
C HIS A 391 8.37 10.55 15.54
N ASP A 392 7.41 10.53 14.59
CA ASP A 392 6.00 10.76 14.88
C ASP A 392 5.41 9.65 15.78
N ILE A 393 5.80 8.39 15.55
CA ILE A 393 5.41 7.27 16.43
C ILE A 393 6.02 7.44 17.82
N ALA A 394 7.30 7.78 17.94
CA ALA A 394 7.95 8.03 19.24
C ALA A 394 7.25 9.17 20.00
N THR A 395 6.92 10.25 19.30
CA THR A 395 6.15 11.37 19.86
C THR A 395 4.77 10.93 20.33
N PHE A 396 4.06 10.12 19.54
CA PHE A 396 2.76 9.57 19.93
C PHE A 396 2.86 8.66 21.16
N LEU A 397 3.89 7.83 21.24
CA LEU A 397 4.11 6.93 22.38
C LEU A 397 4.44 7.68 23.68
N SER A 398 5.09 8.83 23.59
CA SER A 398 5.40 9.68 24.78
C SER A 398 4.16 10.33 25.38
N GLN A 399 3.05 10.43 24.65
CA GLN A 399 1.80 10.98 25.15
C GLN A 399 1.04 9.92 25.98
N PRO A 400 0.29 10.31 27.02
CA PRO A 400 -0.57 9.38 27.73
C PRO A 400 -1.66 8.81 26.79
N PRO A 401 -2.12 7.59 27.02
CA PRO A 401 -3.23 7.02 26.26
C PRO A 401 -4.45 7.95 26.29
N ARG A 402 -5.07 8.19 25.14
CA ARG A 402 -6.29 8.99 25.07
C ARG A 402 -7.41 8.22 25.77
N ASN A 403 -8.05 8.86 26.73
CA ASN A 403 -9.22 8.28 27.39
C ASN A 403 -10.41 8.35 26.41
N THR A 404 -10.70 7.24 25.74
CA THR A 404 -11.77 7.13 24.72
C THR A 404 -13.17 7.20 25.34
N ASP A 405 -13.30 7.12 26.68
CA ASP A 405 -14.59 7.07 27.38
C ASP A 405 -15.31 8.43 27.53
N ARG A 406 -14.71 9.54 27.07
CA ARG A 406 -15.33 10.87 27.22
C ARG A 406 -16.46 11.20 26.23
N ARG A 407 -16.82 10.33 25.28
CA ARG A 407 -17.93 10.61 24.33
C ARG A 407 -19.32 10.19 24.82
N GLY A 408 -19.43 9.62 26.03
CA GLY A 408 -20.72 9.13 26.59
C GLY A 408 -21.44 10.06 27.55
N SER A 409 -20.86 11.18 28.02
CA SER A 409 -21.42 11.92 29.16
C SER A 409 -22.10 13.28 28.85
N ASN A 410 -22.22 13.69 27.60
CA ASN A 410 -22.85 14.99 27.25
C ASN A 410 -24.15 14.87 26.42
N ALA A 411 -24.87 13.76 26.50
CA ALA A 411 -26.26 13.73 26.07
C ALA A 411 -27.15 14.18 27.25
N GLN A 412 -27.08 15.46 27.63
CA GLN A 412 -28.17 16.06 28.40
C GLN A 412 -29.36 16.22 27.49
N SER A 413 -30.42 15.47 27.78
CA SER A 413 -31.76 15.65 27.20
C SER A 413 -32.24 17.07 27.45
N PRO A 414 -32.76 17.76 26.44
CA PRO A 414 -33.45 19.02 26.66
C PRO A 414 -34.77 18.73 27.42
N LYS A 415 -35.01 19.51 28.48
CA LYS A 415 -36.28 19.56 29.18
C LYS A 415 -37.36 20.21 28.32
#